data_02709dc4c7eb1951ccc05c84b766d738
#
_entry.id   02709dc4c7eb1951ccc05c84b766d738
#
_cell.length_a   1.000
_cell.length_b   1.000
_cell.length_c   1.000
_cell.angle_alpha   90.00
_cell.angle_beta   90.00
_cell.angle_gamma   90.00
#
_symmetry.space_group_name_H-M   'P 1'
#
loop_
_entity.id
_entity.type
_entity.pdbx_description
1 polymer ?
#
loop_
_entity_poly.entity_id
_entity_poly.type
_entity_poly.pdbx_seq_one_letter_code
_entity_poly.pdbx_strand_id
1 'polypeptide(L)'
;SSANSTDIDVESFCDGEDLKVTLTRAKFESLNAPLFNQCLDTVRAVLKDAALSKDQVHEVVLVGGSTRIPKIRQMLSDFFGGKQLCSSINPDEAVAVGAAVQAGVLGGGLAAAGGALAKASNELVLMDVVPLSLGIETTGRVMSTVVKRNTPIPCRKADTFTTEEDYQTEVDIAVYEGE
;
A
#
# COMPACT_ATOMS: atom_id res chain seq x y z
N SER A 1 -17.49 -8.99 3.82
CA SER A 1 -18.43 -10.08 3.68
C SER A 1 -19.59 -9.70 2.77
N SER A 2 -20.02 -10.63 1.90
CA SER A 2 -21.16 -10.44 0.98
C SER A 2 -22.50 -10.87 1.61
N ALA A 3 -22.47 -11.61 2.73
CA ALA A 3 -23.67 -12.01 3.46
C ALA A 3 -24.41 -10.83 4.09
N ASN A 4 -25.73 -10.91 4.25
CA ASN A 4 -26.53 -9.86 4.88
C ASN A 4 -26.43 -9.89 6.41
N SER A 5 -26.22 -11.06 6.98
CA SER A 5 -25.97 -11.29 8.40
C SER A 5 -25.13 -12.54 8.61
N THR A 6 -24.56 -12.67 9.78
CA THR A 6 -23.91 -13.87 10.27
C THR A 6 -24.19 -14.02 11.76
N ASP A 7 -24.31 -15.26 12.22
CA ASP A 7 -24.46 -15.54 13.63
C ASP A 7 -23.07 -15.82 14.23
N ILE A 8 -22.85 -15.25 15.40
CA ILE A 8 -21.67 -15.47 16.24
C ILE A 8 -22.16 -16.27 17.44
N ASP A 9 -21.62 -17.46 17.61
CA ASP A 9 -21.91 -18.36 18.70
C ASP A 9 -20.59 -18.69 19.42
N VAL A 10 -20.50 -18.28 20.68
CA VAL A 10 -19.31 -18.52 21.52
C VAL A 10 -19.80 -19.29 22.75
N GLU A 11 -19.48 -20.58 22.79
CA GLU A 11 -19.83 -21.45 23.91
C GLU A 11 -19.09 -21.05 25.20
N SER A 12 -19.81 -21.13 26.33
CA SER A 12 -19.27 -20.84 27.68
C SER A 12 -18.55 -19.48 27.76
N PHE A 13 -19.11 -18.46 27.18
CA PHE A 13 -18.53 -17.11 27.11
C PHE A 13 -18.34 -16.48 28.49
N CYS A 14 -19.33 -16.61 29.39
CA CYS A 14 -19.27 -16.09 30.75
C CYS A 14 -20.13 -16.96 31.68
N ASP A 15 -19.57 -17.40 32.79
CA ASP A 15 -20.27 -18.22 33.83
C ASP A 15 -21.02 -19.45 33.29
N GLY A 16 -20.51 -20.02 32.19
CA GLY A 16 -21.12 -21.19 31.52
C GLY A 16 -22.27 -20.85 30.57
N GLU A 17 -22.59 -19.58 30.41
CA GLU A 17 -23.57 -19.11 29.43
C GLU A 17 -22.94 -18.89 28.06
N ASP A 18 -23.68 -19.25 27.01
CA ASP A 18 -23.28 -19.03 25.62
C ASP A 18 -23.59 -17.60 25.16
N LEU A 19 -22.69 -17.01 24.39
CA LEU A 19 -22.95 -15.76 23.68
C LEU A 19 -23.45 -16.04 22.26
N LYS A 20 -24.71 -15.71 21.98
CA LYS A 20 -25.29 -15.80 20.63
C LYS A 20 -25.70 -14.43 20.14
N VAL A 21 -25.04 -13.94 19.10
CA VAL A 21 -25.26 -12.60 18.54
C VAL A 21 -25.36 -12.66 17.03
N THR A 22 -26.41 -12.10 16.45
CA THR A 22 -26.53 -11.91 15.01
C THR A 22 -25.89 -10.58 14.62
N LEU A 23 -24.83 -10.63 13.84
CA LEU A 23 -24.18 -9.46 13.27
C LEU A 23 -24.71 -9.18 11.85
N THR A 24 -25.42 -8.07 11.68
CA THR A 24 -25.88 -7.64 10.35
C THR A 24 -24.80 -6.88 9.60
N ARG A 25 -24.86 -6.89 8.25
CA ARG A 25 -23.97 -6.09 7.40
C ARG A 25 -24.01 -4.62 7.76
N ALA A 26 -25.19 -4.05 7.98
CA ALA A 26 -25.35 -2.65 8.35
C ALA A 26 -24.61 -2.30 9.66
N LYS A 27 -24.70 -3.18 10.66
CA LYS A 27 -23.97 -3.01 11.92
C LYS A 27 -22.48 -3.11 11.72
N PHE A 28 -22.01 -4.11 10.93
CA PHE A 28 -20.59 -4.24 10.58
C PHE A 28 -20.06 -2.99 9.87
N GLU A 29 -20.80 -2.50 8.86
CA GLU A 29 -20.39 -1.29 8.12
C GLU A 29 -20.36 -0.04 9.00
N SER A 30 -21.33 0.11 9.91
CA SER A 30 -21.39 1.21 10.87
C SER A 30 -20.19 1.19 11.84
N LEU A 31 -19.86 0.02 12.37
CA LEU A 31 -18.73 -0.13 13.30
C LEU A 31 -17.38 0.14 12.64
N ASN A 32 -17.25 -0.18 11.35
CA ASN A 32 -16.01 -0.05 10.60
C ASN A 32 -15.95 1.21 9.72
N ALA A 33 -16.96 2.09 9.78
CA ALA A 33 -17.00 3.29 8.95
C ALA A 33 -15.75 4.18 9.06
N PRO A 34 -15.15 4.41 10.24
CA PRO A 34 -13.91 5.18 10.34
C PRO A 34 -12.75 4.53 9.59
N LEU A 35 -12.60 3.21 9.67
CA LEU A 35 -11.54 2.46 8.98
C LEU A 35 -11.73 2.51 7.46
N PHE A 36 -12.97 2.40 6.98
CA PHE A 36 -13.27 2.53 5.55
C PHE A 36 -12.94 3.92 5.02
N ASN A 37 -13.17 4.97 5.79
CA ASN A 37 -12.80 6.33 5.41
C ASN A 37 -11.27 6.50 5.35
N GLN A 38 -10.51 5.93 6.28
CA GLN A 38 -9.05 5.93 6.24
C GLN A 38 -8.50 5.30 4.95
N CYS A 39 -9.15 4.25 4.42
CA CYS A 39 -8.76 3.69 3.13
C CYS A 39 -8.87 4.73 2.00
N LEU A 40 -9.92 5.54 1.98
CA LEU A 40 -10.06 6.62 0.98
C LEU A 40 -9.06 7.76 1.20
N ASP A 41 -8.69 8.05 2.44
CA ASP A 41 -7.66 9.05 2.73
C ASP A 41 -6.30 8.62 2.17
N THR A 42 -5.97 7.33 2.29
CA THR A 42 -4.77 6.76 1.64
C THR A 42 -4.82 6.90 0.12
N VAL A 43 -5.97 6.63 -0.51
CA VAL A 43 -6.14 6.82 -1.96
C VAL A 43 -5.94 8.29 -2.37
N ARG A 44 -6.49 9.23 -1.59
CA ARG A 44 -6.29 10.68 -1.82
C ARG A 44 -4.83 11.08 -1.71
N ALA A 45 -4.13 10.56 -0.70
CA ALA A 45 -2.70 10.84 -0.49
C ALA A 45 -1.86 10.34 -1.67
N VAL A 46 -2.10 9.12 -2.14
CA VAL A 46 -1.40 8.54 -3.30
C VAL A 46 -1.65 9.35 -4.57
N LEU A 47 -2.88 9.76 -4.85
CA LEU A 47 -3.20 10.61 -6.00
C LEU A 47 -2.49 11.97 -5.92
N LYS A 48 -2.45 12.55 -4.73
CA LYS A 48 -1.73 13.82 -4.48
C LYS A 48 -0.23 13.66 -4.72
N ASP A 49 0.38 12.60 -4.21
CA ASP A 49 1.81 12.32 -4.38
C ASP A 49 2.17 12.08 -5.85
N ALA A 50 1.28 11.41 -6.58
CA ALA A 50 1.43 11.19 -8.01
C ALA A 50 1.10 12.42 -8.87
N ALA A 51 0.61 13.52 -8.27
CA ALA A 51 0.10 14.71 -8.96
C ALA A 51 -0.99 14.37 -10.01
N LEU A 52 -1.83 13.36 -9.73
CA LEU A 52 -2.90 12.90 -10.60
C LEU A 52 -4.27 13.28 -10.03
N SER A 53 -5.18 13.70 -10.93
CA SER A 53 -6.59 13.77 -10.60
C SER A 53 -7.25 12.39 -10.71
N LYS A 54 -8.37 12.17 -9.99
CA LYS A 54 -9.13 10.93 -10.06
C LYS A 54 -9.60 10.56 -11.47
N ASP A 55 -9.81 11.55 -12.33
CA ASP A 55 -10.29 11.36 -13.71
C ASP A 55 -9.19 10.85 -14.64
N GLN A 56 -7.91 11.10 -14.29
CA GLN A 56 -6.74 10.62 -15.02
C GLN A 56 -6.40 9.15 -14.68
N VAL A 57 -7.03 8.56 -13.67
CA VAL A 57 -6.88 7.14 -13.37
C VAL A 57 -7.69 6.34 -14.38
N HIS A 58 -7.03 5.51 -15.18
CA HIS A 58 -7.66 4.70 -16.23
C HIS A 58 -8.39 3.50 -15.64
N GLU A 59 -7.73 2.76 -14.77
CA GLU A 59 -8.25 1.54 -14.16
C GLU A 59 -8.00 1.53 -12.65
N VAL A 60 -8.96 0.94 -11.92
CA VAL A 60 -8.85 0.70 -10.47
C VAL A 60 -8.86 -0.79 -10.25
N VAL A 61 -7.71 -1.34 -9.91
CA VAL A 61 -7.53 -2.79 -9.70
C VAL A 61 -7.65 -3.11 -8.21
N LEU A 62 -8.46 -4.11 -7.90
CA LEU A 62 -8.70 -4.54 -6.53
C LEU A 62 -7.77 -5.70 -6.16
N VAL A 63 -7.03 -5.53 -5.06
CA VAL A 63 -6.07 -6.51 -4.54
C VAL A 63 -6.30 -6.71 -3.03
N GLY A 64 -6.27 -7.96 -2.60
CA GLY A 64 -6.45 -8.35 -1.20
C GLY A 64 -7.89 -8.66 -0.80
N GLY A 65 -8.06 -9.54 0.19
CA GLY A 65 -9.37 -10.06 0.62
C GLY A 65 -10.34 -9.00 1.12
N SER A 66 -9.86 -7.91 1.73
CA SER A 66 -10.71 -6.81 2.20
C SER A 66 -11.43 -6.07 1.07
N THR A 67 -10.95 -6.16 -0.17
CA THR A 67 -11.64 -5.60 -1.35
C THR A 67 -12.91 -6.35 -1.73
N ARG A 68 -13.19 -7.49 -1.09
CA ARG A 68 -14.46 -8.23 -1.20
C ARG A 68 -15.60 -7.60 -0.38
N ILE A 69 -15.29 -6.63 0.51
CA ILE A 69 -16.32 -5.92 1.30
C ILE A 69 -17.13 -5.02 0.37
N PRO A 70 -18.46 -5.22 0.24
CA PRO A 70 -19.26 -4.46 -0.71
C PRO A 70 -19.19 -2.95 -0.49
N LYS A 71 -19.14 -2.52 0.77
CA LYS A 71 -19.03 -1.10 1.13
C LYS A 71 -17.74 -0.46 0.60
N ILE A 72 -16.61 -1.13 0.72
CA ILE A 72 -15.32 -0.66 0.19
C ILE A 72 -15.40 -0.51 -1.33
N ARG A 73 -15.95 -1.51 -2.02
CA ARG A 73 -16.12 -1.46 -3.48
C ARG A 73 -17.02 -0.30 -3.92
N GLN A 74 -18.14 -0.11 -3.22
CA GLN A 74 -19.04 1.00 -3.48
C GLN A 74 -18.32 2.36 -3.28
N MET A 75 -17.67 2.55 -2.14
CA MET A 75 -16.97 3.80 -1.82
C MET A 75 -15.87 4.13 -2.84
N LEU A 76 -15.12 3.12 -3.32
CA LEU A 76 -14.11 3.31 -4.36
C LEU A 76 -14.75 3.67 -5.70
N SER A 77 -15.80 2.95 -6.11
CA SER A 77 -16.53 3.27 -7.34
C SER A 77 -17.08 4.70 -7.31
N ASP A 78 -17.74 5.09 -6.22
CA ASP A 78 -18.29 6.43 -6.03
C ASP A 78 -17.18 7.50 -6.05
N PHE A 79 -16.05 7.24 -5.39
CA PHE A 79 -14.91 8.13 -5.37
C PHE A 79 -14.35 8.42 -6.77
N PHE A 80 -14.29 7.39 -7.62
CA PHE A 80 -13.84 7.49 -9.01
C PHE A 80 -14.98 7.77 -10.02
N GLY A 81 -16.09 8.35 -9.57
CA GLY A 81 -17.18 8.82 -10.44
C GLY A 81 -18.02 7.71 -11.06
N GLY A 82 -18.22 6.59 -10.35
CA GLY A 82 -18.98 5.43 -10.85
C GLY A 82 -18.15 4.49 -11.74
N LYS A 83 -16.81 4.64 -11.76
CA LYS A 83 -15.92 3.80 -12.57
C LYS A 83 -16.04 2.34 -12.17
N GLN A 84 -16.08 1.47 -13.18
CA GLN A 84 -16.05 0.02 -12.96
C GLN A 84 -14.70 -0.39 -12.37
N LEU A 85 -14.74 -1.15 -11.28
CA LEU A 85 -13.55 -1.66 -10.62
C LEU A 85 -13.09 -2.95 -11.31
N CYS A 86 -11.81 -3.02 -11.64
CA CYS A 86 -11.21 -4.20 -12.27
C CYS A 86 -11.02 -5.31 -11.21
N SER A 87 -11.64 -6.46 -11.47
CA SER A 87 -11.54 -7.66 -10.65
C SER A 87 -11.35 -8.92 -11.51
N SER A 88 -10.65 -8.77 -12.65
CA SER A 88 -10.37 -9.87 -13.58
C SER A 88 -9.44 -10.93 -12.99
N ILE A 89 -8.62 -10.57 -12.03
CA ILE A 89 -7.75 -11.47 -11.28
C ILE A 89 -8.34 -11.67 -9.89
N ASN A 90 -8.21 -12.90 -9.34
CA ASN A 90 -8.60 -13.16 -7.97
C ASN A 90 -7.84 -12.24 -7.02
N PRO A 91 -8.50 -11.36 -6.25
CA PRO A 91 -7.83 -10.39 -5.39
C PRO A 91 -6.90 -11.02 -4.34
N ASP A 92 -7.17 -12.25 -3.92
CA ASP A 92 -6.35 -12.96 -2.92
C ASP A 92 -5.04 -13.50 -3.52
N GLU A 93 -5.01 -13.74 -4.83
CA GLU A 93 -3.88 -14.33 -5.55
C GLU A 93 -3.08 -13.30 -6.37
N ALA A 94 -3.63 -12.12 -6.58
CA ALA A 94 -3.06 -11.10 -7.47
C ALA A 94 -1.61 -10.75 -7.15
N VAL A 95 -1.26 -10.65 -5.85
CA VAL A 95 0.11 -10.36 -5.40
C VAL A 95 1.06 -11.52 -5.75
N ALA A 96 0.63 -12.76 -5.50
CA ALA A 96 1.45 -13.95 -5.80
C ALA A 96 1.69 -14.09 -7.31
N VAL A 97 0.66 -13.85 -8.13
CA VAL A 97 0.78 -13.84 -9.60
C VAL A 97 1.74 -12.74 -10.05
N GLY A 98 1.58 -11.53 -9.54
CA GLY A 98 2.47 -10.40 -9.86
C GLY A 98 3.92 -10.67 -9.47
N ALA A 99 4.15 -11.22 -8.29
CA ALA A 99 5.48 -11.61 -7.81
C ALA A 99 6.12 -12.70 -8.70
N ALA A 100 5.33 -13.69 -9.14
CA ALA A 100 5.81 -14.74 -10.05
C ALA A 100 6.20 -14.16 -11.42
N VAL A 101 5.40 -13.22 -11.95
CA VAL A 101 5.73 -12.53 -13.21
C VAL A 101 7.04 -11.74 -13.04
N GLN A 102 7.19 -10.97 -11.95
CA GLN A 102 8.40 -10.19 -11.70
C GLN A 102 9.63 -11.08 -11.51
N ALA A 103 9.49 -12.19 -10.80
CA ALA A 103 10.57 -13.17 -10.65
C ALA A 103 10.99 -13.75 -12.01
N GLY A 104 10.02 -14.03 -12.89
CA GLY A 104 10.28 -14.49 -14.25
C GLY A 104 11.02 -13.45 -15.11
N VAL A 105 10.68 -12.16 -14.95
CA VAL A 105 11.39 -11.05 -15.61
C VAL A 105 12.83 -10.96 -15.13
N LEU A 106 13.06 -10.93 -13.81
CA LEU A 106 14.39 -10.81 -13.20
C LEU A 106 15.28 -12.03 -13.48
N GLY A 107 14.68 -13.23 -13.49
CA GLY A 107 15.40 -14.48 -13.77
C GLY A 107 15.62 -14.77 -15.25
N GLY A 108 15.13 -13.91 -16.17
CA GLY A 108 15.20 -14.13 -17.62
C GLY A 108 14.31 -15.28 -18.12
N GLY A 109 13.56 -15.94 -17.24
CA GLY A 109 12.74 -17.10 -17.56
C GLY A 109 11.59 -16.80 -18.52
N LEU A 110 10.96 -15.62 -18.38
CA LEU A 110 9.90 -15.18 -19.29
C LEU A 110 10.42 -14.93 -20.73
N ALA A 111 11.63 -14.40 -20.87
CA ALA A 111 12.25 -14.20 -22.17
C ALA A 111 12.53 -15.55 -22.86
N ALA A 112 12.94 -16.55 -22.06
CA ALA A 112 13.18 -17.92 -22.54
C ALA A 112 11.90 -18.68 -22.91
N ALA A 113 10.76 -18.33 -22.30
CA ALA A 113 9.47 -18.98 -22.58
C ALA A 113 8.89 -18.67 -23.98
N GLY A 114 9.34 -17.58 -24.61
CA GLY A 114 8.90 -17.16 -25.95
C GLY A 114 7.46 -16.64 -26.01
N GLY A 115 7.03 -16.19 -27.19
CA GLY A 115 5.65 -15.79 -27.44
C GLY A 115 5.20 -14.49 -26.71
N ALA A 116 3.93 -14.43 -26.36
CA ALA A 116 3.32 -13.24 -25.72
C ALA A 116 3.94 -12.90 -24.37
N LEU A 117 4.39 -13.88 -23.59
CA LEU A 117 5.04 -13.68 -22.29
C LEU A 117 6.41 -13.02 -22.44
N ALA A 118 7.21 -13.43 -23.43
CA ALA A 118 8.51 -12.80 -23.71
C ALA A 118 8.32 -11.32 -24.12
N LYS A 119 7.30 -11.03 -24.94
CA LYS A 119 6.98 -9.66 -25.33
C LYS A 119 6.57 -8.83 -24.11
N ALA A 120 5.64 -9.34 -23.28
CA ALA A 120 5.20 -8.66 -22.07
C ALA A 120 6.36 -8.40 -21.09
N SER A 121 7.33 -9.31 -20.95
CA SER A 121 8.49 -9.13 -20.08
C SER A 121 9.41 -7.98 -20.51
N ASN A 122 9.52 -7.74 -21.82
CA ASN A 122 10.34 -6.66 -22.36
C ASN A 122 9.65 -5.28 -22.24
N GLU A 123 8.32 -5.26 -22.13
CA GLU A 123 7.51 -4.05 -21.99
C GLU A 123 7.24 -3.71 -20.51
N LEU A 124 7.44 -4.66 -19.58
CA LEU A 124 7.19 -4.46 -18.16
C LEU A 124 8.40 -3.84 -17.48
N VAL A 125 8.26 -2.60 -17.04
CA VAL A 125 9.26 -1.89 -16.25
C VAL A 125 8.70 -1.64 -14.86
N LEU A 126 9.32 -2.22 -13.82
CA LEU A 126 9.04 -1.89 -12.44
C LEU A 126 10.04 -0.82 -11.97
N MET A 127 9.53 0.31 -11.53
CA MET A 127 10.32 1.39 -10.96
C MET A 127 9.85 1.60 -9.52
N ASP A 128 10.65 1.11 -8.57
CA ASP A 128 10.39 1.34 -7.15
C ASP A 128 10.86 2.72 -6.71
N VAL A 129 10.31 3.19 -5.60
CA VAL A 129 10.66 4.47 -5.00
C VAL A 129 10.93 4.31 -3.51
N VAL A 130 11.64 5.26 -2.93
CA VAL A 130 11.82 5.37 -1.47
C VAL A 130 10.47 5.78 -0.86
N PRO A 131 9.86 4.97 0.03
CA PRO A 131 8.51 5.23 0.52
C PRO A 131 8.42 6.37 1.53
N LEU A 132 9.48 6.58 2.32
CA LEU A 132 9.62 7.65 3.30
C LEU A 132 10.95 8.36 3.10
N SER A 133 11.04 9.63 3.50
CA SER A 133 12.29 10.38 3.44
C SER A 133 13.33 9.75 4.35
N LEU A 134 14.60 9.71 3.89
CA LEU A 134 15.75 9.24 4.66
C LEU A 134 16.64 10.43 4.98
N GLY A 135 17.09 10.54 6.20
CA GLY A 135 17.94 11.62 6.64
C GLY A 135 18.80 11.24 7.84
N ILE A 136 19.60 12.16 8.28
CA ILE A 136 20.41 12.04 9.48
C ILE A 136 19.98 13.05 10.54
N GLU A 137 20.20 12.72 11.79
CA GLU A 137 20.03 13.66 12.89
C GLU A 137 21.15 14.70 12.85
N THR A 138 20.74 15.95 12.99
CA THR A 138 21.66 17.09 13.12
C THR A 138 21.47 17.76 14.47
N THR A 139 22.31 18.75 14.78
CA THR A 139 22.23 19.54 16.01
C THR A 139 20.80 20.01 16.27
N GLY A 140 20.35 19.84 17.53
CA GLY A 140 18.98 20.18 17.94
C GLY A 140 17.96 19.07 17.71
N ARG A 141 18.38 17.84 17.38
CA ARG A 141 17.51 16.67 17.10
C ARG A 141 16.57 16.91 15.93
N VAL A 142 17.09 17.55 14.90
CA VAL A 142 16.34 17.80 13.67
C VAL A 142 16.82 16.83 12.60
N MET A 143 15.88 16.19 11.90
CA MET A 143 16.21 15.34 10.77
C MET A 143 16.55 16.20 9.54
N SER A 144 17.78 16.07 9.05
CA SER A 144 18.17 16.64 7.75
C SER A 144 17.95 15.59 6.66
N THR A 145 17.01 15.85 5.76
CA THR A 145 16.63 14.91 4.71
C THR A 145 17.67 14.86 3.61
N VAL A 146 18.28 13.70 3.38
CA VAL A 146 19.24 13.42 2.30
C VAL A 146 18.56 12.82 1.08
N VAL A 147 17.63 11.88 1.29
CA VAL A 147 16.84 11.25 0.22
C VAL A 147 15.37 11.53 0.49
N LYS A 148 14.72 12.25 -0.41
CA LYS A 148 13.29 12.55 -0.29
C LYS A 148 12.43 11.33 -0.65
N ARG A 149 11.28 11.18 0.02
CA ARG A 149 10.26 10.21 -0.38
C ARG A 149 9.93 10.34 -1.87
N ASN A 150 9.47 9.25 -2.46
CA ASN A 150 9.17 9.14 -3.89
C ASN A 150 10.39 9.32 -4.83
N THR A 151 11.63 9.29 -4.29
CA THR A 151 12.83 9.23 -5.14
C THR A 151 12.92 7.84 -5.76
N PRO A 152 13.03 7.71 -7.10
CA PRO A 152 13.22 6.42 -7.75
C PRO A 152 14.50 5.72 -7.31
N ILE A 153 14.44 4.39 -7.15
CA ILE A 153 15.58 3.55 -6.83
C ILE A 153 15.99 2.68 -8.04
N PRO A 154 17.29 2.36 -8.19
CA PRO A 154 18.41 2.68 -7.27
C PRO A 154 18.80 4.16 -7.31
N CYS A 155 19.08 4.75 -6.15
CA CYS A 155 19.57 6.13 -6.05
C CYS A 155 20.79 6.23 -5.15
N ARG A 156 21.62 7.24 -5.39
CA ARG A 156 22.73 7.62 -4.52
C ARG A 156 22.69 9.12 -4.32
N LYS A 157 22.59 9.54 -3.07
CA LYS A 157 22.61 10.94 -2.66
C LYS A 157 23.71 11.14 -1.64
N ALA A 158 24.30 12.31 -1.65
CA ALA A 158 25.31 12.75 -0.67
C ALA A 158 24.99 14.18 -0.28
N ASP A 159 25.23 14.49 0.97
CA ASP A 159 25.18 15.84 1.50
C ASP A 159 26.42 16.09 2.35
N THR A 160 26.75 17.36 2.61
CA THR A 160 27.94 17.73 3.37
C THR A 160 27.51 18.38 4.67
N PHE A 161 28.03 17.84 5.76
CA PHE A 161 27.78 18.33 7.10
C PHE A 161 29.10 18.75 7.75
N THR A 162 29.02 19.67 8.68
CA THR A 162 30.18 20.11 9.49
C THR A 162 30.02 19.65 10.92
N THR A 163 31.11 19.57 11.66
CA THR A 163 31.09 19.33 13.10
C THR A 163 30.51 20.53 13.85
N GLU A 164 29.89 20.27 15.01
CA GLU A 164 29.28 21.31 15.85
C GLU A 164 30.35 22.16 16.56
N GLU A 165 31.46 21.51 16.96
CA GLU A 165 32.55 22.17 17.70
C GLU A 165 33.86 22.07 16.94
N ASP A 166 34.73 23.06 17.18
CA ASP A 166 36.09 23.04 16.66
C ASP A 166 36.88 21.86 17.27
N TYR A 167 37.69 21.19 16.42
CA TYR A 167 38.51 20.04 16.79
C TYR A 167 37.73 18.79 17.24
N GLN A 168 36.44 18.69 16.96
CA GLN A 168 35.64 17.49 17.21
C GLN A 168 36.21 16.32 16.39
N THR A 169 36.54 15.21 17.08
CA THR A 169 37.20 14.04 16.49
C THR A 169 36.23 12.90 16.15
N GLU A 170 35.04 12.92 16.70
CA GLU A 170 34.02 11.88 16.53
C GLU A 170 32.65 12.49 16.21
N VAL A 171 31.88 11.81 15.39
CA VAL A 171 30.50 12.18 15.02
C VAL A 171 29.64 10.93 15.03
N ASP A 172 28.56 10.96 15.78
CA ASP A 172 27.51 9.95 15.69
C ASP A 172 26.58 10.27 14.52
N ILE A 173 26.42 9.31 13.62
CA ILE A 173 25.53 9.46 12.46
C ILE A 173 24.31 8.55 12.66
N ALA A 174 23.26 9.08 13.27
CA ALA A 174 22.00 8.40 13.39
C ALA A 174 21.15 8.63 12.12
N VAL A 175 20.78 7.54 11.47
CA VAL A 175 19.96 7.55 10.26
C VAL A 175 18.51 7.30 10.61
N TYR A 176 17.62 8.14 10.09
CA TYR A 176 16.18 8.07 10.33
C TYR A 176 15.41 7.95 9.03
N GLU A 177 14.25 7.35 9.13
CA GLU A 177 13.24 7.23 8.09
C GLU A 177 11.94 7.86 8.58
N GLY A 178 11.33 8.76 7.81
CA GLY A 178 10.09 9.45 8.18
C GLY A 178 9.86 10.77 7.46
N GLU A 179 8.79 11.47 7.86
CA GLU A 179 8.41 12.80 7.36
C GLU A 179 8.39 13.82 8.50
#